data_3c4c3124af6d73b95955b1f0b434f4a4
#
_entry.id   3c4c3124af6d73b95955b1f0b434f4a4
#
_cell.length_a   1.000
_cell.length_b   1.000
_cell.length_c   1.000
_cell.angle_alpha   90.00
_cell.angle_beta   90.00
_cell.angle_gamma   90.00
#
_symmetry.space_group_name_H-M   'P 1'
#
loop_
_entity.id
_entity.type
_entity.pdbx_description
1 polymer ?
#
loop_
_entity_poly.entity_id
_entity_poly.type
_entity_poly.pdbx_seq_one_letter_code
_entity_poly.pdbx_strand_id
1 'polypeptide(L)'
;YESEGTRKLFSLIPELIEAMQKGGLVIIDELDAKLHPKLLKYIIMLFKNRDLNSKNAQLIFTSQDLTTMNNQVFRRDEIWFACKNDNKESEIYSLYEIRDENGEHIRANAAFNKQYLSGKYGADPYLAKMLSWEE
;
A
#
# COMPACT_ATOMS: atom_id res chain seq x y z
N TYR A 1 -17.70 -25.18 -2.83
CA TYR A 1 -17.25 -24.28 -1.76
C TYR A 1 -16.25 -23.31 -2.34
N GLU A 2 -16.62 -22.04 -2.44
CA GLU A 2 -15.72 -21.00 -2.92
C GLU A 2 -14.80 -20.51 -1.79
N SER A 3 -13.55 -20.11 -2.15
CA SER A 3 -12.61 -19.61 -1.16
C SER A 3 -13.09 -18.26 -0.59
N GLU A 4 -12.66 -17.92 0.62
CA GLU A 4 -12.98 -16.62 1.25
C GLU A 4 -12.47 -15.44 0.38
N GLY A 5 -11.34 -15.61 -0.30
CA GLY A 5 -10.82 -14.62 -1.23
C GLY A 5 -11.72 -14.39 -2.44
N THR A 6 -12.29 -15.46 -2.98
CA THR A 6 -13.28 -15.37 -4.06
C THR A 6 -14.52 -14.60 -3.62
N ARG A 7 -15.05 -14.90 -2.43
CA ARG A 7 -16.20 -14.18 -1.86
C ARG A 7 -15.90 -12.69 -1.66
N LYS A 8 -14.74 -12.37 -1.10
CA LYS A 8 -14.32 -10.99 -0.92
C LYS A 8 -14.24 -10.26 -2.25
N LEU A 9 -13.64 -10.88 -3.27
CA LEU A 9 -13.58 -10.28 -4.60
C LEU A 9 -14.98 -9.98 -5.16
N PHE A 10 -15.89 -10.96 -5.11
CA PHE A 10 -17.25 -10.75 -5.59
C PHE A 10 -18.00 -9.64 -4.85
N SER A 11 -17.74 -9.47 -3.55
CA SER A 11 -18.34 -8.36 -2.78
C SER A 11 -17.80 -6.99 -3.18
N LEU A 12 -16.54 -6.91 -3.62
CA LEU A 12 -15.89 -5.66 -4.00
C LEU A 12 -16.18 -5.23 -5.45
N ILE A 13 -16.39 -6.19 -6.36
CA ILE A 13 -16.56 -5.91 -7.79
C ILE A 13 -17.61 -4.83 -8.09
N PRO A 14 -18.82 -4.86 -7.52
CA PRO A 14 -19.84 -3.84 -7.84
C PRO A 14 -19.37 -2.42 -7.51
N GLU A 15 -18.75 -2.22 -6.34
CA GLU A 15 -18.25 -0.92 -5.89
C GLU A 15 -17.09 -0.42 -6.77
N LEU A 16 -16.17 -1.32 -7.14
CA LEU A 16 -15.06 -0.99 -8.01
C LEU A 16 -15.53 -0.58 -9.40
N ILE A 17 -16.48 -1.33 -9.97
CA ILE A 17 -17.08 -1.02 -11.29
C ILE A 17 -17.82 0.33 -11.25
N GLU A 18 -18.64 0.54 -10.23
CA GLU A 18 -19.40 1.79 -10.08
C GLU A 18 -18.45 2.99 -9.98
N ALA A 19 -17.39 2.89 -9.15
CA ALA A 19 -16.38 3.94 -9.02
C ALA A 19 -15.70 4.24 -10.36
N MET A 20 -15.28 3.20 -11.09
CA MET A 20 -14.62 3.38 -12.40
C MET A 20 -15.55 3.99 -13.45
N GLN A 21 -16.83 3.65 -13.44
CA GLN A 21 -17.82 4.21 -14.35
C GLN A 21 -18.15 5.68 -14.07
N LYS A 22 -18.13 6.07 -12.80
CA LYS A 22 -18.49 7.43 -12.35
C LYS A 22 -17.30 8.36 -12.13
N GLY A 23 -16.08 7.84 -12.03
CA GLY A 23 -14.90 8.60 -11.64
C GLY A 23 -14.86 8.86 -10.12
N GLY A 24 -15.36 7.91 -9.32
CA GLY A 24 -15.49 8.04 -7.87
C GLY A 24 -14.22 7.68 -7.09
N LEU A 25 -14.30 7.82 -5.77
CA LEU A 25 -13.29 7.40 -4.81
C LEU A 25 -13.78 6.14 -4.08
N VAL A 26 -12.94 5.12 -4.04
CA VAL A 26 -13.14 3.90 -3.23
C VAL A 26 -12.10 3.86 -2.13
N ILE A 27 -12.54 3.62 -0.89
CA ILE A 27 -11.65 3.48 0.26
C ILE A 27 -11.87 2.09 0.85
N ILE A 28 -10.82 1.28 0.93
CA ILE A 28 -10.89 -0.11 1.41
C ILE A 28 -9.84 -0.33 2.49
N ASP A 29 -10.27 -0.73 3.66
CA ASP A 29 -9.38 -1.16 4.73
C ASP A 29 -8.97 -2.62 4.54
N GLU A 30 -7.68 -2.92 4.72
CA GLU A 30 -7.11 -4.27 4.55
C GLU A 30 -7.52 -4.94 3.22
N LEU A 31 -7.27 -4.25 2.11
CA LEU A 31 -7.62 -4.79 0.78
C LEU A 31 -6.97 -6.15 0.52
N ASP A 32 -5.74 -6.35 0.98
CA ASP A 32 -4.97 -7.60 0.84
C ASP A 32 -5.53 -8.78 1.64
N ALA A 33 -6.29 -8.52 2.71
CA ALA A 33 -6.79 -9.59 3.57
C ALA A 33 -7.58 -10.63 2.77
N LYS A 34 -7.13 -11.90 2.86
CA LYS A 34 -7.72 -13.06 2.17
C LYS A 34 -7.61 -13.05 0.64
N LEU A 35 -6.98 -12.05 0.04
CA LEU A 35 -6.71 -12.01 -1.39
C LEU A 35 -5.35 -12.61 -1.72
N HIS A 36 -5.28 -13.35 -2.82
CA HIS A 36 -4.00 -13.76 -3.37
C HIS A 36 -3.24 -12.51 -3.88
N PRO A 37 -1.91 -12.37 -3.65
CA PRO A 37 -1.14 -11.19 -4.06
C PRO A 37 -1.28 -10.81 -5.54
N LYS A 38 -1.41 -11.79 -6.43
CA LYS A 38 -1.65 -11.53 -7.86
C LYS A 38 -2.99 -10.85 -8.11
N LEU A 39 -4.01 -11.19 -7.33
CA LEU A 39 -5.34 -10.60 -7.45
C LEU A 39 -5.36 -9.18 -6.89
N LEU A 40 -4.69 -8.96 -5.75
CA LEU A 40 -4.46 -7.62 -5.21
C LEU A 40 -3.78 -6.72 -6.25
N LYS A 41 -2.67 -7.19 -6.84
CA LYS A 41 -1.98 -6.48 -7.90
C LYS A 41 -2.89 -6.19 -9.10
N TYR A 42 -3.72 -7.14 -9.49
CA TYR A 42 -4.66 -6.95 -10.59
C TYR A 42 -5.65 -5.82 -10.31
N ILE A 43 -6.26 -5.78 -9.13
CA ILE A 43 -7.17 -4.71 -8.71
C ILE A 43 -6.47 -3.35 -8.77
N ILE A 44 -5.27 -3.23 -8.22
CA ILE A 44 -4.49 -2.00 -8.25
C ILE A 44 -4.24 -1.56 -9.70
N MET A 45 -3.85 -2.48 -10.57
CA MET A 45 -3.55 -2.17 -11.97
C MET A 45 -4.78 -1.77 -12.79
N LEU A 46 -5.99 -2.21 -12.42
CA LEU A 46 -7.23 -1.72 -13.05
C LEU A 46 -7.37 -0.20 -12.88
N PHE A 47 -7.12 0.33 -11.68
CA PHE A 47 -7.20 1.77 -11.43
C PHE A 47 -6.09 2.57 -12.11
N LYS A 48 -4.95 1.95 -12.40
CA LYS A 48 -3.82 2.57 -13.11
C LYS A 48 -3.94 2.50 -14.62
N ASN A 49 -4.79 1.65 -15.14
CA ASN A 49 -5.01 1.51 -16.57
C ASN A 49 -5.95 2.63 -17.07
N ARG A 50 -5.40 3.55 -17.87
CA ARG A 50 -6.16 4.73 -18.36
C ARG A 50 -7.31 4.37 -19.29
N ASP A 51 -7.21 3.26 -20.02
CA ASP A 51 -8.26 2.83 -20.94
C ASP A 51 -9.47 2.27 -20.18
N LEU A 52 -9.22 1.55 -19.07
CA LEU A 52 -10.26 1.01 -18.22
C LEU A 52 -10.79 2.06 -17.22
N ASN A 53 -9.90 2.88 -16.67
CA ASN A 53 -10.23 3.93 -15.73
C ASN A 53 -10.29 5.32 -16.42
N SER A 54 -11.08 5.42 -17.46
CA SER A 54 -11.20 6.65 -18.26
C SER A 54 -11.80 7.84 -17.51
N LYS A 55 -12.49 7.59 -16.40
CA LYS A 55 -13.09 8.61 -15.53
C LYS A 55 -12.22 9.02 -14.35
N ASN A 56 -10.98 8.51 -14.27
CA ASN A 56 -10.03 8.82 -13.19
C ASN A 56 -10.55 8.47 -11.79
N ALA A 57 -11.23 7.35 -11.65
CA ALA A 57 -11.57 6.82 -10.32
C ALA A 57 -10.32 6.63 -9.47
N GLN A 58 -10.44 6.83 -8.18
CA GLN A 58 -9.35 6.71 -7.22
C GLN A 58 -9.57 5.55 -6.26
N LEU A 59 -8.50 4.84 -5.94
CA LEU A 59 -8.48 3.77 -4.95
C LEU A 59 -7.51 4.15 -3.82
N ILE A 60 -8.04 4.28 -2.61
CA ILE A 60 -7.25 4.39 -1.37
C ILE A 60 -7.45 3.10 -0.60
N PHE A 61 -6.39 2.48 -0.16
CA PHE A 61 -6.52 1.26 0.63
C PHE A 61 -5.39 1.13 1.64
N THR A 62 -5.65 0.41 2.72
CA THR A 62 -4.62 -0.07 3.63
C THR A 62 -4.23 -1.50 3.28
N SER A 63 -2.99 -1.87 3.53
CA SER A 63 -2.47 -3.21 3.26
C SER A 63 -1.25 -3.51 4.11
N GLN A 64 -1.10 -4.77 4.49
CA GLN A 64 0.11 -5.32 5.08
C GLN A 64 0.95 -6.11 4.07
N ASP A 65 0.47 -6.22 2.81
CA ASP A 65 1.19 -6.93 1.76
C ASP A 65 2.40 -6.13 1.25
N LEU A 66 3.55 -6.72 1.35
CA LEU A 66 4.80 -6.14 0.85
C LEU A 66 5.14 -6.60 -0.58
N THR A 67 4.43 -7.58 -1.13
CA THR A 67 4.74 -8.11 -2.47
C THR A 67 4.39 -7.12 -3.57
N THR A 68 3.35 -6.31 -3.37
CA THR A 68 2.96 -5.24 -4.28
C THR A 68 3.70 -3.93 -4.03
N MET A 69 4.38 -3.78 -2.88
CA MET A 69 5.11 -2.58 -2.49
C MET A 69 6.45 -2.47 -3.25
N ASN A 70 6.38 -2.14 -4.52
CA ASN A 70 7.55 -2.01 -5.38
C ASN A 70 7.33 -0.94 -6.46
N ASN A 71 8.40 -0.52 -7.10
CA ASN A 71 8.42 0.55 -8.08
C ASN A 71 7.77 0.22 -9.43
N GLN A 72 7.44 -1.04 -9.69
CA GLN A 72 6.67 -1.44 -10.87
C GLN A 72 5.16 -1.25 -10.67
N VAL A 73 4.73 -1.24 -9.42
CA VAL A 73 3.32 -1.09 -9.04
C VAL A 73 3.04 0.34 -8.59
N PHE A 74 3.91 0.94 -7.78
CA PHE A 74 3.68 2.24 -7.17
C PHE A 74 4.80 3.23 -7.43
N ARG A 75 4.44 4.51 -7.55
CA ARG A 75 5.35 5.64 -7.39
C ARG A 75 5.56 5.91 -5.88
N ARG A 76 6.58 6.65 -5.53
CA ARG A 76 6.90 7.02 -4.15
C ARG A 76 5.80 7.86 -3.48
N ASP A 77 5.13 8.71 -4.25
CA ASP A 77 4.03 9.56 -3.79
C ASP A 77 2.70 8.81 -3.60
N GLU A 78 2.62 7.58 -4.08
CA GLU A 78 1.45 6.71 -3.90
C GLU A 78 1.55 5.80 -2.66
N ILE A 79 2.73 5.71 -2.03
CA ILE A 79 2.96 4.89 -0.84
C ILE A 79 2.99 5.79 0.38
N TRP A 80 2.13 5.48 1.35
CA TRP A 80 2.00 6.22 2.60
C TRP A 80 2.17 5.28 3.78
N PHE A 81 2.85 5.77 4.81
CA PHE A 81 3.05 5.05 6.06
C PHE A 81 2.23 5.70 7.15
N ALA A 82 1.55 4.87 7.94
CA ALA A 82 0.89 5.27 9.18
C ALA A 82 1.64 4.64 10.34
N CYS A 83 2.17 5.43 11.24
CA CYS A 83 2.90 4.97 12.42
C CYS A 83 2.51 5.77 13.66
N LYS A 84 2.96 5.29 14.81
CA LYS A 84 2.89 6.06 16.06
C LYS A 84 4.29 6.60 16.37
N ASN A 85 4.35 7.89 16.70
CA ASN A 85 5.57 8.51 17.19
C ASN A 85 5.83 8.15 18.67
N ASP A 86 6.94 8.63 19.21
CA ASP A 86 7.33 8.36 20.60
C ASP A 86 6.32 8.90 21.62
N ASN A 87 5.53 9.90 21.27
CA ASN A 87 4.43 10.46 22.08
C ASN A 87 3.13 9.67 21.96
N LYS A 88 3.12 8.55 21.22
CA LYS A 88 1.94 7.72 20.88
C LYS A 88 0.90 8.42 20.00
N GLU A 89 1.27 9.49 19.33
CA GLU A 89 0.44 10.19 18.36
C GLU A 89 0.56 9.50 17.01
N SER A 90 -0.51 9.47 16.23
CA SER A 90 -0.50 8.91 14.87
C SER A 90 0.08 9.91 13.88
N GLU A 91 1.02 9.47 13.09
CA GLU A 91 1.62 10.22 12.00
C GLU A 91 1.39 9.53 10.66
N ILE A 92 1.22 10.32 9.62
CA ILE A 92 1.10 9.82 8.24
C ILE A 92 2.08 10.61 7.37
N TYR A 93 2.91 9.89 6.61
CA TYR A 93 3.86 10.49 5.67
C TYR A 93 4.05 9.62 4.44
N SER A 94 4.38 10.22 3.31
CA SER A 94 4.63 9.50 2.07
C SER A 94 6.08 9.04 1.94
N LEU A 95 6.30 7.97 1.17
CA LEU A 95 7.64 7.53 0.82
C LEU A 95 8.42 8.62 0.06
N TYR A 96 7.73 9.51 -0.64
CA TYR A 96 8.34 10.64 -1.34
C TYR A 96 8.96 11.68 -0.38
N GLU A 97 8.41 11.84 0.84
CA GLU A 97 8.92 12.79 1.85
C GLU A 97 10.18 12.28 2.55
N ILE A 98 10.41 10.97 2.53
CA ILE A 98 11.56 10.37 3.20
C ILE A 98 12.86 10.74 2.47
N ARG A 99 13.87 11.09 3.27
CA ARG A 99 15.22 11.40 2.81
C ARG A 99 16.19 10.30 3.25
N ASP A 100 17.20 10.05 2.43
CA ASP A 100 18.29 9.17 2.80
C ASP A 100 19.33 9.90 3.69
N GLU A 101 20.39 9.21 4.06
CA GLU A 101 21.48 9.75 4.90
C GLU A 101 22.19 10.96 4.27
N ASN A 102 22.08 11.12 2.95
CA ASN A 102 22.64 12.27 2.21
C ASN A 102 21.64 13.42 2.04
N GLY A 103 20.42 13.29 2.59
CA GLY A 103 19.34 14.25 2.44
C GLY A 103 18.63 14.20 1.09
N GLU A 104 18.89 13.16 0.28
CA GLU A 104 18.25 12.97 -1.01
C GLU A 104 16.95 12.14 -0.88
N HIS A 105 16.03 12.34 -1.81
CA HIS A 105 14.84 11.50 -1.89
C HIS A 105 15.18 10.03 -2.16
N ILE A 106 14.44 9.12 -1.56
CA ILE A 106 14.55 7.69 -1.91
C ILE A 106 14.44 7.54 -3.43
N ARG A 107 15.33 6.79 -4.03
CA ARG A 107 15.38 6.61 -5.49
C ARG A 107 14.11 5.94 -6.00
N ALA A 108 13.62 6.40 -7.16
CA ALA A 108 12.39 5.86 -7.76
C ALA A 108 12.48 4.36 -8.12
N ASN A 109 13.68 3.84 -8.35
CA ASN A 109 13.95 2.44 -8.65
C ASN A 109 14.41 1.63 -7.42
N ALA A 110 14.29 2.16 -6.22
CA ALA A 110 14.66 1.45 -5.01
C ALA A 110 13.74 0.24 -4.76
N ALA A 111 14.25 -0.75 -4.05
CA ALA A 111 13.48 -1.90 -3.61
C ALA A 111 12.68 -1.53 -2.34
N PHE A 112 11.52 -0.89 -2.52
CA PHE A 112 10.74 -0.29 -1.44
C PHE A 112 10.42 -1.26 -0.32
N ASN A 113 9.97 -2.47 -0.66
CA ASN A 113 9.65 -3.52 0.31
C ASN A 113 10.87 -3.96 1.15
N LYS A 114 12.03 -4.12 0.51
CA LYS A 114 13.26 -4.51 1.22
C LYS A 114 13.75 -3.40 2.15
N GLN A 115 13.67 -2.16 1.70
CA GLN A 115 14.08 -1.00 2.51
C GLN A 115 13.11 -0.78 3.69
N TYR A 116 11.81 -1.03 3.49
CA TYR A 116 10.83 -1.05 4.57
C TYR A 116 11.19 -2.08 5.64
N LEU A 117 11.42 -3.34 5.23
CA LEU A 117 11.78 -4.42 6.14
C LEU A 117 13.12 -4.19 6.88
N SER A 118 14.02 -3.39 6.31
CA SER A 118 15.27 -3.01 6.97
C SER A 118 15.13 -1.79 7.90
N GLY A 119 13.91 -1.31 8.14
CA GLY A 119 13.65 -0.18 9.03
C GLY A 119 14.01 1.21 8.46
N LYS A 120 14.40 1.31 7.19
CA LYS A 120 14.87 2.58 6.59
C LYS A 120 13.81 3.68 6.53
N TYR A 121 12.54 3.32 6.62
CA TYR A 121 11.43 4.26 6.48
C TYR A 121 10.81 4.70 7.81
N GLY A 122 11.31 4.18 8.94
CA GLY A 122 10.85 4.55 10.27
C GLY A 122 9.44 4.08 10.65
N ALA A 123 8.75 3.37 9.75
CA ALA A 123 7.40 2.85 9.95
C ALA A 123 7.38 1.41 10.50
N ASP A 124 8.51 0.96 11.05
CA ASP A 124 8.64 -0.39 11.58
C ASP A 124 7.70 -0.59 12.78
N PRO A 125 6.94 -1.70 12.83
CA PRO A 125 6.22 -2.02 14.05
C PRO A 125 7.19 -2.04 15.23
N TYR A 126 6.80 -1.48 16.35
CA TYR A 126 7.60 -1.33 17.60
C TYR A 126 8.20 -2.63 18.17
N LEU A 127 8.08 -3.75 17.49
CA LEU A 127 8.58 -5.06 17.90
C LEU A 127 10.10 -5.08 18.12
N ALA A 128 10.85 -4.33 17.33
CA ALA A 128 12.32 -4.26 17.49
C ALA A 128 12.75 -3.55 18.80
N LYS A 129 11.94 -2.60 19.29
CA LYS A 129 12.20 -1.92 20.58
C LYS A 129 11.65 -2.70 21.79
N MET A 130 10.66 -3.59 21.59
CA MET A 130 10.10 -4.43 22.66
C MET A 130 10.90 -5.71 22.91
N LEU A 131 11.58 -6.20 21.91
CA LEU A 131 12.44 -7.36 21.96
C LEU A 131 13.88 -6.88 21.74
N SER A 132 14.45 -6.17 22.72
CA SER A 132 15.88 -5.93 22.72
C SER A 132 16.59 -7.27 22.90
N TRP A 133 16.77 -7.98 21.81
CA TRP A 133 17.77 -9.04 21.73
C TRP A 133 19.11 -8.30 21.65
N GLU A 134 19.66 -7.97 22.80
CA GLU A 134 21.07 -7.64 22.90
C GLU A 134 21.84 -8.91 22.52
N GLU A 135 22.50 -8.89 21.36
CA GLU A 135 23.65 -9.74 21.11
C GLU A 135 24.87 -9.20 21.85
#